data_0db16965fa4aef9afd27acc038122ee1
#
_entry.id   0db16965fa4aef9afd27acc038122ee1
#
_cell.length_a   1.000
_cell.length_b   1.000
_cell.length_c   1.000
_cell.angle_alpha   90.00
_cell.angle_beta   90.00
_cell.angle_gamma   90.00
#
_symmetry.space_group_name_H-M   'P 1'
#
loop_
_entity.id
_entity.type
_entity.pdbx_description
1 polymer ?
#
loop_
_entity_poly.entity_id
_entity_poly.type
_entity_poly.pdbx_seq_one_letter_code
_entity_poly.pdbx_strand_id
1 'polypeptide(L)'
;FEKMGCTLDDRVAEMSIGELNLPDKPLSGADFEIYTGDSQKLYEAVAKVDPDWAQFIGVGDVFCATVGGEIASFCILGYNDTTILNDGAKRMGSIGCVGTVPDFRRRGIGLEMVAEAAKLLLQCGCDDIFIHYTAVYDWYSRLGFKTRLFLKLGGKKL
;
A
#
# COMPACT_ATOMS: atom_id res chain seq x y z
N PHE A 1 1.42 -28.37 10.82
CA PHE A 1 1.06 -28.01 9.45
C PHE A 1 1.67 -29.01 8.45
N GLU A 2 2.98 -29.17 8.41
CA GLU A 2 3.67 -30.11 7.50
C GLU A 2 3.19 -31.55 7.66
N LYS A 3 2.96 -32.00 8.89
CA LYS A 3 2.39 -33.34 9.19
C LYS A 3 0.98 -33.55 8.65
N MET A 4 0.28 -32.49 8.27
CA MET A 4 -1.07 -32.52 7.67
C MET A 4 -1.04 -32.32 6.16
N GLY A 5 0.13 -32.34 5.53
CA GLY A 5 0.32 -32.10 4.10
C GLY A 5 0.09 -30.64 3.67
N CYS A 6 0.22 -29.69 4.60
CA CYS A 6 0.20 -28.27 4.29
C CYS A 6 1.62 -27.75 4.05
N THR A 7 1.82 -26.97 3.00
CA THR A 7 3.04 -26.22 2.78
C THR A 7 2.92 -24.86 3.47
N LEU A 8 3.98 -24.39 4.11
CA LEU A 8 4.10 -23.05 4.63
C LEU A 8 4.90 -22.26 3.60
N ASP A 9 4.19 -21.41 2.88
CA ASP A 9 4.79 -20.52 1.90
C ASP A 9 5.30 -19.24 2.59
N ASP A 10 5.43 -18.15 1.88
CA ASP A 10 6.11 -16.95 2.31
C ASP A 10 5.57 -16.32 3.59
N ARG A 11 6.48 -15.71 4.34
CA ARG A 11 6.15 -14.89 5.49
C ARG A 11 5.77 -13.48 5.04
N VAL A 12 4.60 -13.02 5.46
CA VAL A 12 4.13 -11.65 5.24
C VAL A 12 3.97 -10.92 6.58
N ALA A 13 4.07 -9.60 6.55
CA ALA A 13 3.93 -8.76 7.71
C ALA A 13 2.62 -7.98 7.70
N GLU A 14 2.04 -7.84 8.89
CA GLU A 14 1.09 -6.79 9.24
C GLU A 14 1.88 -5.64 9.84
N MET A 15 1.72 -4.44 9.30
CA MET A 15 2.44 -3.27 9.76
C MET A 15 1.49 -2.15 10.14
N SER A 16 1.84 -1.35 11.13
CA SER A 16 1.18 -0.08 11.37
C SER A 16 2.19 1.04 11.48
N ILE A 17 1.72 2.28 11.22
CA ILE A 17 2.59 3.44 11.35
C ILE A 17 2.88 3.69 12.82
N GLY A 18 4.14 3.96 13.13
CA GLY A 18 4.50 4.46 14.44
C GLY A 18 4.61 5.98 14.38
N GLU A 19 5.71 6.43 13.84
CA GLU A 19 5.98 7.83 13.55
C GLU A 19 6.31 7.95 12.07
N LEU A 20 5.56 8.79 11.35
CA LEU A 20 5.76 8.97 9.92
C LEU A 20 7.08 9.70 9.65
N ASN A 21 8.00 9.00 9.02
CA ASN A 21 9.26 9.57 8.53
C ASN A 21 9.06 10.03 7.09
N LEU A 22 8.88 11.33 6.90
CA LEU A 22 8.83 11.88 5.56
C LEU A 22 10.23 11.90 4.95
N PRO A 23 10.37 11.63 3.65
CA PRO A 23 11.63 11.83 2.94
C PRO A 23 12.10 13.29 3.07
N ASP A 24 13.36 13.48 3.36
CA ASP A 24 13.96 14.83 3.59
C ASP A 24 13.88 15.78 2.37
N LYS A 25 13.55 15.25 1.20
CA LYS A 25 13.35 16.01 -0.04
C LYS A 25 12.25 15.37 -0.88
N PRO A 26 11.42 16.17 -1.58
CA PRO A 26 10.58 15.65 -2.66
C PRO A 26 11.51 15.06 -3.72
N LEU A 27 11.52 13.74 -3.83
CA LEU A 27 12.55 13.00 -4.56
C LEU A 27 12.23 12.87 -6.04
N SER A 28 10.98 13.01 -6.43
CA SER A 28 10.53 12.53 -7.74
C SER A 28 10.01 13.61 -8.68
N GLY A 29 9.67 14.79 -8.19
CA GLY A 29 8.96 15.79 -9.00
C GLY A 29 7.62 15.28 -9.52
N ALA A 30 7.03 14.27 -8.86
CA ALA A 30 5.70 13.77 -9.16
C ALA A 30 4.64 14.64 -8.47
N ASP A 31 3.45 14.67 -9.06
CA ASP A 31 2.24 15.22 -8.43
C ASP A 31 1.49 14.09 -7.73
N PHE A 32 0.92 14.37 -6.55
CA PHE A 32 0.24 13.37 -5.71
C PHE A 32 -1.19 13.79 -5.46
N GLU A 33 -2.14 12.91 -5.82
CA GLU A 33 -3.57 13.23 -5.68
C GLU A 33 -4.44 11.98 -5.60
N ILE A 34 -5.67 12.13 -5.08
CA ILE A 34 -6.73 11.15 -5.30
C ILE A 34 -7.09 11.22 -6.79
N TYR A 35 -6.97 10.09 -7.46
CA TYR A 35 -7.16 10.04 -8.90
C TYR A 35 -8.63 10.10 -9.28
N THR A 36 -9.00 11.14 -10.02
CA THR A 36 -10.35 11.36 -10.56
C THR A 36 -10.38 11.41 -12.08
N GLY A 37 -9.27 11.02 -12.71
CA GLY A 37 -9.12 11.07 -14.16
C GLY A 37 -9.73 9.87 -14.90
N ASP A 38 -9.22 9.61 -16.08
CA ASP A 38 -9.69 8.54 -16.96
C ASP A 38 -9.47 7.15 -16.32
N SER A 39 -10.57 6.44 -16.05
CA SER A 39 -10.56 5.11 -15.45
C SER A 39 -9.81 4.09 -16.31
N GLN A 40 -9.86 4.19 -17.64
CA GLN A 40 -9.16 3.29 -18.53
C GLN A 40 -7.64 3.40 -18.36
N LYS A 41 -7.12 4.62 -18.24
CA LYS A 41 -5.69 4.84 -17.95
C LYS A 41 -5.28 4.25 -16.61
N LEU A 42 -6.15 4.34 -15.60
CA LEU A 42 -5.90 3.74 -14.29
C LEU A 42 -5.83 2.21 -14.40
N TYR A 43 -6.80 1.57 -15.05
CA TYR A 43 -6.81 0.12 -15.27
C TYR A 43 -5.56 -0.35 -16.01
N GLU A 44 -5.13 0.37 -17.04
CA GLU A 44 -3.91 0.06 -17.80
C GLU A 44 -2.64 0.19 -16.94
N ALA A 45 -2.55 1.21 -16.10
CA ALA A 45 -1.45 1.39 -15.18
C ALA A 45 -1.38 0.26 -14.14
N VAL A 46 -2.52 -0.11 -13.55
CA VAL A 46 -2.62 -1.20 -12.59
C VAL A 46 -2.27 -2.54 -13.22
N ALA A 47 -2.79 -2.83 -14.41
CA ALA A 47 -2.52 -4.07 -15.13
C ALA A 47 -1.03 -4.25 -15.52
N LYS A 48 -0.29 -3.16 -15.70
CA LYS A 48 1.17 -3.21 -15.91
C LYS A 48 1.95 -3.65 -14.67
N VAL A 49 1.35 -3.54 -13.48
CA VAL A 49 1.97 -3.92 -12.20
C VAL A 49 1.50 -5.30 -11.79
N ASP A 50 0.19 -5.47 -11.65
CA ASP A 50 -0.47 -6.72 -11.30
C ASP A 50 -1.92 -6.71 -11.85
N PRO A 51 -2.24 -7.53 -12.87
CA PRO A 51 -3.57 -7.57 -13.46
C PRO A 51 -4.67 -7.96 -12.45
N ASP A 52 -4.34 -8.77 -11.43
CA ASP A 52 -5.29 -9.23 -10.42
C ASP A 52 -5.77 -8.10 -9.51
N TRP A 53 -5.01 -7.01 -9.42
CA TRP A 53 -5.39 -5.84 -8.62
C TRP A 53 -6.49 -4.99 -9.25
N ALA A 54 -6.77 -5.16 -10.53
CA ALA A 54 -7.84 -4.45 -11.22
C ALA A 54 -9.22 -4.65 -10.56
N GLN A 55 -9.45 -5.80 -9.93
CA GLN A 55 -10.70 -6.09 -9.20
C GLN A 55 -10.91 -5.22 -7.95
N PHE A 56 -9.86 -4.60 -7.41
CA PHE A 56 -9.95 -3.75 -6.23
C PHE A 56 -10.15 -2.27 -6.56
N ILE A 57 -10.09 -1.89 -7.85
CA ILE A 57 -10.40 -0.52 -8.27
C ILE A 57 -11.89 -0.26 -8.04
N GLY A 58 -12.20 0.82 -7.29
CA GLY A 58 -13.57 1.16 -6.91
C GLY A 58 -14.00 0.65 -5.54
N VAL A 59 -13.16 -0.13 -4.84
CA VAL A 59 -13.41 -0.50 -3.43
C VAL A 59 -13.08 0.66 -2.48
N GLY A 60 -12.13 1.52 -2.86
CA GLY A 60 -11.73 2.72 -2.12
C GLY A 60 -11.17 3.76 -3.08
N ASP A 61 -10.78 4.91 -2.54
CA ASP A 61 -10.10 5.93 -3.32
C ASP A 61 -8.73 5.44 -3.79
N VAL A 62 -8.41 5.71 -5.05
CA VAL A 62 -7.08 5.42 -5.58
C VAL A 62 -6.23 6.69 -5.51
N PHE A 63 -5.15 6.63 -4.76
CA PHE A 63 -4.18 7.70 -4.65
C PHE A 63 -3.02 7.44 -5.61
N CYS A 64 -2.70 8.41 -6.44
CA CYS A 64 -1.70 8.28 -7.48
C CYS A 64 -0.57 9.28 -7.35
N ALA A 65 0.61 8.86 -7.81
CA ALA A 65 1.69 9.74 -8.21
C ALA A 65 1.69 9.84 -9.73
N THR A 66 1.65 11.06 -10.28
CA THR A 66 1.72 11.30 -11.72
C THR A 66 3.00 12.04 -12.10
N VAL A 67 3.56 11.69 -13.24
CA VAL A 67 4.73 12.36 -13.83
C VAL A 67 4.42 12.70 -15.26
N GLY A 68 4.41 13.99 -15.58
CA GLY A 68 4.06 14.45 -16.93
C GLY A 68 2.64 14.05 -17.38
N GLY A 69 1.71 13.89 -16.43
CA GLY A 69 0.33 13.46 -16.67
C GLY A 69 0.14 11.95 -16.84
N GLU A 70 1.19 11.15 -16.66
CA GLU A 70 1.12 9.68 -16.66
C GLU A 70 1.12 9.14 -15.24
N ILE A 71 0.33 8.10 -14.97
CA ILE A 71 0.31 7.42 -13.67
C ILE A 71 1.61 6.64 -13.51
N ALA A 72 2.43 7.07 -12.56
CA ALA A 72 3.73 6.48 -12.26
C ALA A 72 3.66 5.47 -11.11
N SER A 73 2.82 5.75 -10.11
CA SER A 73 2.59 4.88 -8.96
C SER A 73 1.18 5.07 -8.43
N PHE A 74 0.64 4.06 -7.75
CA PHE A 74 -0.73 4.10 -7.21
C PHE A 74 -0.82 3.27 -5.94
N CYS A 75 -1.84 3.57 -5.13
CA CYS A 75 -2.30 2.74 -4.03
C CYS A 75 -3.80 2.94 -3.79
N ILE A 76 -4.43 2.03 -3.07
CA ILE A 76 -5.83 2.12 -2.66
C ILE A 76 -5.88 2.54 -1.20
N LEU A 77 -6.71 3.53 -0.87
CA LEU A 77 -6.89 4.06 0.46
C LEU A 77 -8.19 3.55 1.10
N GLY A 78 -8.09 3.17 2.37
CA GLY A 78 -9.22 2.98 3.26
C GLY A 78 -9.15 3.97 4.43
N TYR A 79 -10.31 4.49 4.86
CA TYR A 79 -10.36 5.57 5.87
C TYR A 79 -10.87 5.12 7.24
N ASN A 80 -11.39 3.93 7.34
CA ASN A 80 -11.87 3.33 8.59
C ASN A 80 -11.97 1.81 8.46
N ASP A 81 -10.87 1.19 8.11
CA ASP A 81 -10.83 -0.24 7.85
C ASP A 81 -10.66 -1.06 9.14
N THR A 82 -11.19 -2.27 9.11
CA THR A 82 -10.95 -3.26 10.16
C THR A 82 -9.64 -3.98 9.92
N THR A 83 -8.88 -4.16 10.98
CA THR A 83 -7.63 -4.93 10.97
C THR A 83 -7.51 -5.73 12.26
N ILE A 84 -6.77 -6.84 12.22
CA ILE A 84 -6.43 -7.63 13.40
C ILE A 84 -5.57 -6.86 14.41
N LEU A 85 -5.01 -5.72 13.99
CA LEU A 85 -4.19 -4.82 14.83
C LEU A 85 -5.02 -3.81 15.61
N ASN A 86 -6.33 -3.74 15.36
CA ASN A 86 -7.22 -2.75 15.94
C ASN A 86 -8.14 -3.41 16.97
N ASP A 87 -8.14 -2.89 18.19
CA ASP A 87 -9.07 -3.25 19.26
C ASP A 87 -10.43 -2.52 19.16
N GLY A 88 -10.65 -1.76 18.09
CA GLY A 88 -11.85 -0.96 17.85
C GLY A 88 -11.79 0.46 18.45
N ALA A 89 -10.73 0.81 19.19
CA ALA A 89 -10.58 2.13 19.82
C ALA A 89 -10.07 3.20 18.84
N LYS A 90 -9.47 2.80 17.72
CA LYS A 90 -8.83 3.68 16.74
C LYS A 90 -9.56 3.65 15.39
N ARG A 91 -9.60 4.81 14.74
CA ARG A 91 -9.96 4.90 13.33
C ARG A 91 -8.71 4.55 12.50
N MET A 92 -8.72 3.35 11.90
CA MET A 92 -7.60 2.83 11.14
C MET A 92 -7.69 3.21 9.67
N GLY A 93 -6.70 3.92 9.16
CA GLY A 93 -6.48 4.06 7.72
C GLY A 93 -5.77 2.84 7.16
N SER A 94 -5.96 2.56 5.90
CA SER A 94 -5.22 1.50 5.20
C SER A 94 -4.62 1.98 3.88
N ILE A 95 -3.48 1.40 3.52
CA ILE A 95 -2.84 1.58 2.22
C ILE A 95 -2.61 0.19 1.64
N GLY A 96 -3.29 -0.12 0.54
CA GLY A 96 -3.23 -1.40 -0.13
C GLY A 96 -2.90 -1.29 -1.62
N CYS A 97 -2.62 -2.40 -2.27
CA CYS A 97 -2.30 -2.49 -3.71
C CYS A 97 -1.28 -1.44 -4.16
N VAL A 98 -0.18 -1.31 -3.40
CA VAL A 98 0.86 -0.32 -3.67
C VAL A 98 1.70 -0.76 -4.85
N GLY A 99 1.59 -0.05 -5.97
CA GLY A 99 2.26 -0.37 -7.21
C GLY A 99 3.01 0.80 -7.83
N THR A 100 4.15 0.51 -8.45
CA THR A 100 4.87 1.46 -9.31
C THR A 100 5.00 0.85 -10.69
N VAL A 101 4.50 1.57 -11.68
CA VAL A 101 4.59 1.18 -13.10
C VAL A 101 6.06 0.95 -13.49
N PRO A 102 6.40 -0.12 -14.21
CA PRO A 102 7.79 -0.53 -14.45
C PRO A 102 8.71 0.59 -14.93
N ASP A 103 8.24 1.44 -15.85
CA ASP A 103 9.03 2.53 -16.43
C ASP A 103 9.40 3.65 -15.44
N PHE A 104 8.71 3.69 -14.30
CA PHE A 104 8.91 4.69 -13.25
C PHE A 104 9.60 4.13 -12.00
N ARG A 105 9.97 2.86 -11.99
CA ARG A 105 10.63 2.21 -10.85
C ARG A 105 12.02 2.79 -10.58
N ARG A 106 12.51 2.61 -9.35
CA ARG A 106 13.84 3.04 -8.86
C ARG A 106 14.08 4.54 -8.88
N ARG A 107 13.02 5.35 -8.94
CA ARG A 107 13.08 6.82 -8.87
C ARG A 107 12.59 7.38 -7.52
N GLY A 108 12.31 6.53 -6.54
CA GLY A 108 11.78 6.95 -5.23
C GLY A 108 10.27 7.27 -5.22
N ILE A 109 9.61 7.33 -6.37
CA ILE A 109 8.21 7.75 -6.52
C ILE A 109 7.25 6.95 -5.64
N GLY A 110 7.36 5.60 -5.64
CA GLY A 110 6.47 4.76 -4.85
C GLY A 110 6.61 4.99 -3.35
N LEU A 111 7.82 5.24 -2.85
CA LEU A 111 8.05 5.51 -1.44
C LEU A 111 7.46 6.87 -1.04
N GLU A 112 7.69 7.88 -1.86
CA GLU A 112 7.15 9.23 -1.65
C GLU A 112 5.62 9.23 -1.73
N MET A 113 5.03 8.50 -2.69
CA MET A 113 3.59 8.33 -2.79
C MET A 113 2.99 7.72 -1.53
N VAL A 114 3.58 6.66 -0.98
CA VAL A 114 3.10 6.06 0.26
C VAL A 114 3.21 7.03 1.44
N ALA A 115 4.28 7.84 1.50
CA ALA A 115 4.43 8.87 2.52
C ALA A 115 3.33 9.93 2.43
N GLU A 116 3.03 10.43 1.23
CA GLU A 116 1.96 11.41 1.01
C GLU A 116 0.57 10.80 1.24
N ALA A 117 0.35 9.55 0.85
CA ALA A 117 -0.89 8.81 1.16
C ALA A 117 -1.11 8.67 2.67
N ALA A 118 -0.06 8.30 3.42
CA ALA A 118 -0.12 8.20 4.87
C ALA A 118 -0.42 9.55 5.52
N LYS A 119 0.22 10.61 5.06
CA LYS A 119 -0.03 11.97 5.52
C LYS A 119 -1.48 12.41 5.27
N LEU A 120 -2.02 12.11 4.08
CA LEU A 120 -3.42 12.39 3.75
C LEU A 120 -4.37 11.67 4.70
N LEU A 121 -4.16 10.37 4.95
CA LEU A 121 -5.01 9.58 5.86
C LEU A 121 -5.00 10.15 7.29
N LEU A 122 -3.83 10.54 7.81
CA LEU A 122 -3.72 11.20 9.12
C LEU A 122 -4.46 12.55 9.13
N GLN A 123 -4.35 13.35 8.07
CA GLN A 123 -5.09 14.61 7.92
C GLN A 123 -6.61 14.39 7.83
N CYS A 124 -7.04 13.26 7.28
CA CYS A 124 -8.45 12.85 7.23
C CYS A 124 -8.97 12.30 8.58
N GLY A 125 -8.16 12.32 9.64
CA GLY A 125 -8.54 11.94 10.99
C GLY A 125 -8.39 10.44 11.29
N CYS A 126 -7.57 9.71 10.52
CA CYS A 126 -7.14 8.38 10.94
C CYS A 126 -6.15 8.49 12.10
N ASP A 127 -6.33 7.65 13.12
CA ASP A 127 -5.46 7.62 14.31
C ASP A 127 -4.21 6.79 14.09
N ASP A 128 -4.29 5.82 13.19
CA ASP A 128 -3.18 4.93 12.81
C ASP A 128 -3.40 4.46 11.37
N ILE A 129 -2.35 3.96 10.73
CA ILE A 129 -2.40 3.49 9.35
C ILE A 129 -1.74 2.12 9.29
N PHE A 130 -2.37 1.17 8.62
CA PHE A 130 -1.81 -0.14 8.46
C PHE A 130 -1.55 -0.54 7.01
N ILE A 131 -0.59 -1.43 6.85
CA ILE A 131 -0.25 -2.15 5.62
C ILE A 131 -0.50 -3.63 5.90
N HIS A 132 -1.30 -4.26 5.05
CA HIS A 132 -1.73 -5.63 5.19
C HIS A 132 -0.98 -6.58 4.24
N TYR A 133 -0.62 -7.77 4.71
CA TYR A 133 -0.01 -8.85 3.92
C TYR A 133 1.20 -8.42 3.06
N THR A 134 2.13 -7.64 3.62
CA THR A 134 3.30 -7.24 2.84
C THR A 134 4.50 -8.15 3.01
N ALA A 135 5.14 -8.51 1.90
CA ALA A 135 6.45 -9.18 1.89
C ALA A 135 7.62 -8.16 1.88
N VAL A 136 7.35 -6.89 1.56
CA VAL A 136 8.36 -5.83 1.45
C VAL A 136 8.41 -4.93 2.68
N TYR A 137 8.30 -5.52 3.86
CA TYR A 137 8.21 -4.80 5.14
C TYR A 137 9.44 -3.91 5.43
N ASP A 138 10.63 -4.28 5.00
CA ASP A 138 11.83 -3.44 5.16
C ASP A 138 11.74 -2.16 4.34
N TRP A 139 11.06 -2.19 3.20
CA TRP A 139 10.83 -1.03 2.38
C TRP A 139 9.90 -0.02 3.06
N TYR A 140 8.79 -0.48 3.65
CA TYR A 140 7.87 0.36 4.41
C TYR A 140 8.45 0.88 5.72
N SER A 141 9.38 0.13 6.35
CA SER A 141 10.05 0.56 7.58
C SER A 141 10.81 1.87 7.40
N ARG A 142 11.25 2.19 6.19
CA ARG A 142 11.90 3.47 5.86
C ARG A 142 11.01 4.68 6.10
N LEU A 143 9.69 4.50 6.06
CA LEU A 143 8.68 5.53 6.34
C LEU A 143 8.18 5.54 7.79
N GLY A 144 8.73 4.70 8.65
CA GLY A 144 8.33 4.59 10.05
C GLY A 144 7.24 3.55 10.31
N PHE A 145 6.82 2.76 9.31
CA PHE A 145 5.97 1.60 9.55
C PHE A 145 6.73 0.54 10.34
N LYS A 146 6.07 -0.01 11.36
CA LYS A 146 6.63 -1.05 12.22
C LYS A 146 5.84 -2.35 12.04
N THR A 147 6.56 -3.44 11.84
CA THR A 147 5.95 -4.77 11.85
C THR A 147 5.36 -5.06 13.21
N ARG A 148 4.07 -5.37 13.25
CA ARG A 148 3.32 -5.74 14.44
C ARG A 148 3.17 -7.24 14.56
N LEU A 149 3.00 -7.92 13.44
CA LEU A 149 2.77 -9.34 13.37
C LEU A 149 3.37 -9.91 12.08
N PHE A 150 3.93 -11.10 12.18
CA PHE A 150 4.25 -11.91 11.00
C PHE A 150 3.24 -13.03 10.85
N LEU A 151 2.72 -13.17 9.64
CA LEU A 151 1.86 -14.27 9.23
C LEU A 151 2.65 -15.20 8.31
N LYS A 152 2.42 -16.49 8.44
CA LYS A 152 2.87 -17.47 7.46
C LYS A 152 1.66 -17.87 6.61
N LEU A 153 1.75 -17.67 5.33
CA LEU A 153 0.77 -18.15 4.39
C LEU A 153 1.02 -19.64 4.15
N GLY A 154 -0.03 -20.41 4.10
CA GLY A 154 0.07 -21.85 3.88
C GLY A 154 -1.13 -22.36 3.10
N GLY A 155 -0.88 -23.34 2.23
CA GLY A 155 -1.92 -24.00 1.44
C GLY A 155 -1.85 -25.51 1.59
N LYS A 156 -2.96 -26.19 1.40
CA LYS A 156 -3.04 -27.63 1.24
C LYS A 156 -3.40 -27.93 -0.22
N LYS A 157 -2.55 -28.69 -0.90
CA LYS A 157 -2.96 -29.29 -2.17
C LYS A 157 -4.03 -30.35 -1.88
N LEU A 158 -5.21 -30.16 -2.42
CA LEU A 158 -6.30 -31.13 -2.41
C LEU A 158 -6.07 -32.19 -3.47
#